data_3f896b2754be9251de47af0476cbf9a0
#
_entry.id   3f896b2754be9251de47af0476cbf9a0
#
_cell.length_a   1.000
_cell.length_b   1.000
_cell.length_c   1.000
_cell.angle_alpha   90.00
_cell.angle_beta   90.00
_cell.angle_gamma   90.00
#
_symmetry.space_group_name_H-M   'P 1'
#
loop_
_entity.id
_entity.type
_entity.pdbx_description
1 polymer ?
#
loop_
_entity_poly.entity_id
_entity_poly.type
_entity_poly.pdbx_seq_one_letter_code
_entity_poly.pdbx_strand_id
1 'polypeptide(L)'
;MKVLIINFGSRRGGASQSAHRLFKSLLANNIESKMLIKNYDAGSLDPKLYIQQENWLINFYNNLLNAAENLLLKILGKPKNNFSYSIFGSFGIAKMINDYDPDIVNLHWVAGNMLSVNDIRKIKAPIVWTIHDHWPFSNGYHVPSYHLDGTNDSSDVKKTLWFKYKKWILSFKNDLTVVSPSKWIGNIAKSSEIFELNDHYHIPNLPKKNYLNFNHLADKNISKKVLKEKNIVNLPIDKKVISFGAMNPISDKNKGFDLLHKAWMKVDSKNFCLHLFGINNNDEAIYCKNIIPDAATSFVRSSICAETYGASDLVVVPSYQENLSNSIYEALSCGRPVVAFDIGGNNELIDHKINGYLAQPYDEEDLANGIKWVLNYANPKELEENARNKILKEFSHEHLLEDYLNLFASICKRSNNEDKQTI
;
A
#
# COMPACT_ATOMS: atom_id res chain seq x y z
N MET A 1 22.54 -8.98 13.02
CA MET A 1 21.06 -9.08 12.96
C MET A 1 20.67 -9.55 11.58
N LYS A 2 19.91 -10.62 11.51
CA LYS A 2 19.48 -11.32 10.31
C LYS A 2 17.97 -11.22 10.17
N VAL A 3 17.47 -10.52 9.18
CA VAL A 3 16.04 -10.20 9.01
C VAL A 3 15.46 -10.96 7.83
N LEU A 4 14.34 -11.65 8.05
CA LEU A 4 13.56 -12.26 6.97
C LEU A 4 12.27 -11.47 6.75
N ILE A 5 12.16 -10.81 5.60
CA ILE A 5 10.92 -10.17 5.18
C ILE A 5 10.05 -11.16 4.43
N ILE A 6 8.77 -11.26 4.78
CA ILE A 6 7.82 -12.17 4.14
C ILE A 6 6.67 -11.38 3.54
N ASN A 7 6.44 -11.57 2.23
CA ASN A 7 5.35 -10.94 1.50
C ASN A 7 4.89 -11.80 0.32
N PHE A 8 3.60 -11.83 0.03
CA PHE A 8 3.04 -12.67 -1.03
C PHE A 8 3.61 -12.36 -2.42
N GLY A 9 3.64 -11.09 -2.80
CA GLY A 9 4.11 -10.65 -4.11
C GLY A 9 5.48 -9.99 -4.07
N SER A 10 6.19 -9.97 -5.19
CA SER A 10 7.51 -9.36 -5.28
C SER A 10 7.49 -7.84 -5.36
N ARG A 11 6.68 -7.26 -6.26
CA ARG A 11 6.72 -5.81 -6.57
C ARG A 11 5.37 -5.17 -6.87
N ARG A 12 4.32 -5.95 -7.17
CA ARG A 12 3.00 -5.42 -7.49
C ARG A 12 2.17 -5.20 -6.23
N GLY A 13 1.49 -4.06 -6.15
CA GLY A 13 0.66 -3.66 -5.01
C GLY A 13 1.39 -2.85 -3.95
N GLY A 14 0.64 -2.09 -3.17
CA GLY A 14 1.15 -1.16 -2.17
C GLY A 14 1.99 -1.87 -1.10
N ALA A 15 1.47 -2.96 -0.53
CA ALA A 15 2.17 -3.76 0.48
C ALA A 15 3.49 -4.35 -0.05
N SER A 16 3.47 -4.92 -1.27
CA SER A 16 4.67 -5.50 -1.89
C SER A 16 5.75 -4.45 -2.17
N GLN A 17 5.34 -3.26 -2.64
CA GLN A 17 6.28 -2.16 -2.84
C GLN A 17 6.88 -1.66 -1.52
N SER A 18 6.08 -1.62 -0.46
CA SER A 18 6.52 -1.22 0.87
C SER A 18 7.53 -2.22 1.45
N ALA A 19 7.19 -3.51 1.43
CA ALA A 19 8.09 -4.59 1.85
C ALA A 19 9.42 -4.56 1.09
N HIS A 20 9.36 -4.37 -0.23
CA HIS A 20 10.55 -4.32 -1.08
C HIS A 20 11.42 -3.09 -0.79
N ARG A 21 10.82 -1.91 -0.50
CA ARG A 21 11.56 -0.72 -0.11
C ARG A 21 12.32 -0.92 1.20
N LEU A 22 11.64 -1.46 2.22
CA LEU A 22 12.27 -1.78 3.49
C LEU A 22 13.42 -2.78 3.27
N PHE A 23 13.19 -3.88 2.55
CA PHE A 23 14.20 -4.87 2.22
C PHE A 23 15.46 -4.26 1.58
N LYS A 24 15.29 -3.42 0.55
CA LYS A 24 16.42 -2.75 -0.11
C LYS A 24 17.14 -1.79 0.82
N SER A 25 16.42 -1.13 1.70
CA SER A 25 17.01 -0.20 2.68
C SER A 25 17.81 -0.92 3.76
N LEU A 26 17.36 -2.09 4.22
CA LEU A 26 18.12 -2.95 5.14
C LEU A 26 19.44 -3.40 4.51
N LEU A 27 19.39 -3.91 3.27
CA LEU A 27 20.60 -4.32 2.53
C LEU A 27 21.58 -3.17 2.35
N ALA A 28 21.09 -1.97 1.99
CA ALA A 28 21.91 -0.78 1.81
C ALA A 28 22.60 -0.31 3.11
N ASN A 29 22.06 -0.72 4.28
CA ASN A 29 22.62 -0.45 5.60
C ASN A 29 23.35 -1.67 6.20
N ASN A 30 23.81 -2.60 5.38
CA ASN A 30 24.58 -3.78 5.76
C ASN A 30 23.87 -4.71 6.77
N ILE A 31 22.53 -4.70 6.78
CA ILE A 31 21.73 -5.67 7.55
C ILE A 31 21.56 -6.93 6.70
N GLU A 32 22.01 -8.07 7.22
CA GLU A 32 21.78 -9.35 6.57
C GLU A 32 20.29 -9.60 6.42
N SER A 33 19.81 -9.62 5.19
CA SER A 33 18.37 -9.71 4.93
C SER A 33 18.08 -10.58 3.71
N LYS A 34 17.01 -11.36 3.80
CA LYS A 34 16.37 -12.03 2.66
C LYS A 34 14.89 -11.72 2.59
N MET A 35 14.30 -11.93 1.43
CA MET A 35 12.88 -11.77 1.22
C MET A 35 12.26 -13.06 0.72
N LEU A 36 11.30 -13.61 1.48
CA LEU A 36 10.51 -14.77 1.08
C LEU A 36 9.24 -14.31 0.36
N ILE A 37 9.06 -14.77 -0.87
CA ILE A 37 7.92 -14.41 -1.73
C ILE A 37 7.27 -15.67 -2.30
N LYS A 38 5.93 -15.63 -2.43
CA LYS A 38 5.15 -16.72 -3.04
C LYS A 38 4.94 -16.49 -4.54
N ASN A 39 4.55 -15.27 -4.92
CA ASN A 39 4.25 -14.94 -6.31
C ASN A 39 5.39 -14.09 -6.89
N TYR A 40 6.08 -14.68 -7.86
CA TYR A 40 7.25 -14.13 -8.51
C TYR A 40 6.88 -13.48 -9.83
N ASP A 41 7.05 -12.17 -9.94
CA ASP A 41 6.98 -11.50 -11.24
C ASP A 41 8.29 -11.76 -12.00
N ALA A 42 8.22 -12.48 -13.11
CA ALA A 42 9.34 -12.83 -13.96
C ALA A 42 10.12 -11.57 -14.41
N GLY A 43 11.26 -11.32 -13.82
CA GLY A 43 12.18 -10.24 -14.19
C GLY A 43 13.17 -9.91 -13.08
N SER A 44 14.43 -10.26 -13.25
CA SER A 44 15.63 -9.73 -12.55
C SER A 44 15.60 -9.59 -11.03
N LEU A 45 15.12 -10.57 -10.28
CA LEU A 45 15.41 -10.65 -8.86
C LEU A 45 16.63 -11.56 -8.64
N ASP A 46 17.60 -11.12 -7.84
CA ASP A 46 18.76 -11.92 -7.51
C ASP A 46 18.35 -13.13 -6.64
N PRO A 47 18.50 -14.39 -7.12
CA PRO A 47 18.08 -15.58 -6.36
C PRO A 47 18.76 -15.71 -5.00
N LYS A 48 19.93 -15.06 -4.81
CA LYS A 48 20.65 -15.07 -3.52
C LYS A 48 19.93 -14.27 -2.43
N LEU A 49 19.16 -13.26 -2.83
CA LEU A 49 18.45 -12.35 -1.94
C LEU A 49 16.99 -12.76 -1.70
N TYR A 50 16.44 -13.57 -2.61
CA TYR A 50 15.04 -13.98 -2.54
C TYR A 50 14.96 -15.49 -2.28
N ILE A 51 14.02 -15.88 -1.43
CA ILE A 51 13.71 -17.28 -1.16
C ILE A 51 12.38 -17.59 -1.86
N GLN A 52 12.36 -18.64 -2.66
CA GLN A 52 11.16 -19.13 -3.33
C GLN A 52 11.07 -20.64 -3.17
N GLN A 53 9.87 -21.17 -3.04
CA GLN A 53 9.62 -22.60 -3.07
C GLN A 53 9.51 -23.07 -4.52
N GLU A 54 10.60 -23.51 -5.12
CA GLU A 54 10.62 -24.06 -6.49
C GLU A 54 10.63 -25.60 -6.44
N ASN A 55 9.44 -26.19 -6.35
CA ASN A 55 9.24 -27.63 -6.50
C ASN A 55 7.87 -27.86 -7.14
N TRP A 56 7.83 -28.68 -8.21
CA TRP A 56 6.57 -28.96 -8.92
C TRP A 56 5.52 -29.61 -8.02
N LEU A 57 5.91 -30.48 -7.08
CA LEU A 57 5.02 -31.09 -6.09
C LEU A 57 4.42 -30.05 -5.14
N ILE A 58 5.24 -29.10 -4.68
CA ILE A 58 4.79 -28.01 -3.83
C ILE A 58 3.83 -27.09 -4.60
N ASN A 59 4.14 -26.79 -5.86
CA ASN A 59 3.26 -26.00 -6.71
C ASN A 59 1.93 -26.72 -6.98
N PHE A 60 1.95 -28.02 -7.24
CA PHE A 60 0.75 -28.83 -7.40
C PHE A 60 -0.11 -28.81 -6.12
N TYR A 61 0.51 -29.06 -4.96
CA TYR A 61 -0.17 -29.00 -3.67
C TYR A 61 -0.76 -27.62 -3.40
N ASN A 62 0.00 -26.54 -3.60
CA ASN A 62 -0.46 -25.17 -3.42
C ASN A 62 -1.64 -24.84 -4.36
N ASN A 63 -1.64 -25.34 -5.61
CA ASN A 63 -2.75 -25.16 -6.54
C ASN A 63 -4.01 -25.91 -6.07
N LEU A 64 -3.84 -27.10 -5.51
CA LEU A 64 -4.96 -27.87 -4.94
C LEU A 64 -5.59 -27.13 -3.76
N LEU A 65 -4.77 -26.59 -2.84
CA LEU A 65 -5.25 -25.81 -1.71
C LEU A 65 -5.97 -24.52 -2.14
N ASN A 66 -5.43 -23.83 -3.14
CA ASN A 66 -6.06 -22.63 -3.71
C ASN A 66 -7.42 -22.98 -4.35
N ALA A 67 -7.52 -24.11 -5.05
CA ALA A 67 -8.78 -24.58 -5.62
C ALA A 67 -9.81 -24.93 -4.52
N ALA A 68 -9.37 -25.61 -3.46
CA ALA A 68 -10.21 -25.93 -2.31
C ALA A 68 -10.73 -24.68 -1.59
N GLU A 69 -9.86 -23.69 -1.33
CA GLU A 69 -10.30 -22.43 -0.72
C GLU A 69 -11.26 -21.64 -1.63
N ASN A 70 -10.97 -21.58 -2.93
CA ASN A 70 -11.87 -20.94 -3.90
C ASN A 70 -13.25 -21.59 -3.93
N LEU A 71 -13.32 -22.93 -3.83
CA LEU A 71 -14.58 -23.66 -3.74
C LEU A 71 -15.32 -23.33 -2.44
N LEU A 72 -14.61 -23.32 -1.32
CA LEU A 72 -15.17 -22.95 -0.02
C LEU A 72 -15.74 -21.52 -0.03
N LEU A 73 -14.99 -20.56 -0.56
CA LEU A 73 -15.43 -19.18 -0.69
C LEU A 73 -16.70 -19.07 -1.56
N LYS A 74 -16.76 -19.84 -2.66
CA LYS A 74 -17.95 -19.88 -3.52
C LYS A 74 -19.17 -20.46 -2.79
N ILE A 75 -19.00 -21.55 -2.05
CA ILE A 75 -20.07 -22.18 -1.26
C ILE A 75 -20.60 -21.22 -0.18
N LEU A 76 -19.71 -20.48 0.46
CA LEU A 76 -20.04 -19.54 1.53
C LEU A 76 -20.45 -18.14 1.03
N GLY A 77 -20.55 -17.95 -0.29
CA GLY A 77 -20.94 -16.66 -0.90
C GLY A 77 -19.96 -15.50 -0.61
N LYS A 78 -18.68 -15.79 -0.33
CA LYS A 78 -17.69 -14.76 -0.01
C LYS A 78 -17.01 -14.20 -1.27
N PRO A 79 -16.72 -12.87 -1.33
CA PRO A 79 -16.09 -12.24 -2.48
C PRO A 79 -14.62 -12.63 -2.61
N LYS A 80 -14.22 -13.18 -3.78
CA LYS A 80 -12.87 -13.65 -4.05
C LYS A 80 -11.77 -12.56 -3.90
N ASN A 81 -12.09 -11.34 -4.28
CA ASN A 81 -11.08 -10.28 -4.43
C ASN A 81 -10.79 -9.53 -3.13
N ASN A 82 -11.65 -9.68 -2.12
CA ASN A 82 -11.56 -8.91 -0.88
C ASN A 82 -11.60 -9.78 0.38
N PHE A 83 -11.52 -11.10 0.20
CA PHE A 83 -11.64 -12.06 1.28
C PHE A 83 -10.72 -13.26 1.06
N SER A 84 -10.03 -13.70 2.12
CA SER A 84 -9.33 -14.99 2.14
C SER A 84 -9.32 -15.55 3.55
N TYR A 85 -9.52 -16.86 3.66
CA TYR A 85 -9.34 -17.54 4.95
C TYR A 85 -7.86 -17.80 5.24
N SER A 86 -7.09 -18.19 4.22
CA SER A 86 -5.71 -18.69 4.38
C SER A 86 -5.64 -19.76 5.48
N ILE A 87 -6.55 -20.71 5.44
CA ILE A 87 -6.63 -21.83 6.41
C ILE A 87 -5.37 -22.66 6.31
N PHE A 88 -4.89 -22.86 5.09
CA PHE A 88 -3.68 -23.60 4.78
C PHE A 88 -2.63 -22.61 4.25
N GLY A 89 -1.41 -22.74 4.74
CA GLY A 89 -0.25 -22.05 4.17
C GLY A 89 0.43 -22.87 3.08
N SER A 90 1.43 -22.31 2.45
CA SER A 90 2.28 -23.02 1.51
C SER A 90 2.99 -24.18 2.21
N PHE A 91 3.11 -25.32 1.53
CA PHE A 91 3.67 -26.54 2.13
C PHE A 91 5.07 -26.33 2.71
N GLY A 92 5.26 -26.68 3.97
CA GLY A 92 6.57 -26.63 4.64
C GLY A 92 7.13 -25.23 4.90
N ILE A 93 6.34 -24.17 4.68
CA ILE A 93 6.82 -22.78 4.74
C ILE A 93 7.36 -22.40 6.14
N ALA A 94 6.68 -22.80 7.21
CA ALA A 94 7.16 -22.52 8.58
C ALA A 94 8.51 -23.22 8.87
N LYS A 95 8.69 -24.44 8.35
CA LYS A 95 9.99 -25.14 8.45
C LYS A 95 11.07 -24.38 7.70
N MET A 96 10.81 -23.95 6.45
CA MET A 96 11.77 -23.19 5.65
C MET A 96 12.18 -21.88 6.34
N ILE A 97 11.23 -21.18 6.97
CA ILE A 97 11.49 -19.95 7.74
C ILE A 97 12.42 -20.26 8.92
N ASN A 98 12.11 -21.32 9.67
CA ASN A 98 12.90 -21.72 10.83
C ASN A 98 14.28 -22.28 10.45
N ASP A 99 14.42 -23.00 9.31
CA ASP A 99 15.71 -23.48 8.79
C ASP A 99 16.61 -22.32 8.33
N TYR A 100 16.03 -21.20 7.91
CA TYR A 100 16.80 -19.99 7.61
C TYR A 100 17.36 -19.34 8.87
N ASP A 101 16.76 -19.59 10.02
CA ASP A 101 17.17 -19.11 11.35
C ASP A 101 17.39 -17.59 11.41
N PRO A 102 16.33 -16.79 11.19
CA PRO A 102 16.40 -15.34 11.27
C PRO A 102 16.32 -14.87 12.73
N ASP A 103 16.98 -13.74 13.04
CA ASP A 103 16.79 -13.06 14.33
C ASP A 103 15.40 -12.41 14.43
N ILE A 104 14.83 -11.99 13.28
CA ILE A 104 13.51 -11.38 13.16
C ILE A 104 12.83 -11.82 11.88
N VAL A 105 11.53 -12.09 11.97
CA VAL A 105 10.63 -12.24 10.83
C VAL A 105 9.73 -11.02 10.72
N ASN A 106 9.84 -10.26 9.63
CA ASN A 106 8.95 -9.15 9.33
C ASN A 106 7.88 -9.56 8.31
N LEU A 107 6.64 -9.73 8.77
CA LEU A 107 5.50 -10.05 7.93
C LEU A 107 4.90 -8.78 7.33
N HIS A 108 4.57 -8.83 6.04
CA HIS A 108 3.78 -7.81 5.35
C HIS A 108 2.43 -8.40 4.94
N TRP A 109 2.15 -8.51 3.64
CA TRP A 109 0.91 -9.12 3.17
C TRP A 109 1.13 -10.61 2.92
N VAL A 110 0.62 -11.47 3.80
CA VAL A 110 0.90 -12.91 3.83
C VAL A 110 -0.34 -13.79 3.61
N ALA A 111 -1.48 -13.17 3.30
CA ALA A 111 -2.72 -13.88 2.97
C ALA A 111 -2.62 -14.64 1.61
N GLY A 112 -3.72 -15.13 1.09
CA GLY A 112 -3.76 -15.86 -0.18
C GLY A 112 -3.02 -17.20 -0.12
N ASN A 113 -3.20 -17.92 0.99
CA ASN A 113 -2.55 -19.22 1.24
C ASN A 113 -1.02 -19.17 1.19
N MET A 114 -0.41 -18.02 1.51
CA MET A 114 1.03 -17.96 1.74
C MET A 114 1.38 -18.48 3.12
N LEU A 115 0.86 -17.84 4.17
CA LEU A 115 0.95 -18.30 5.55
C LEU A 115 -0.46 -18.53 6.10
N SER A 116 -0.66 -19.66 6.75
CA SER A 116 -1.80 -19.83 7.65
C SER A 116 -1.47 -19.28 9.05
N VAL A 117 -2.50 -19.03 9.86
CA VAL A 117 -2.27 -18.63 11.26
C VAL A 117 -1.50 -19.69 12.05
N ASN A 118 -1.65 -20.98 11.68
CA ASN A 118 -0.85 -22.06 12.25
C ASN A 118 0.63 -22.00 11.84
N ASP A 119 0.93 -21.57 10.62
CA ASP A 119 2.32 -21.38 10.20
C ASP A 119 2.96 -20.23 10.98
N ILE A 120 2.22 -19.11 11.14
CA ILE A 120 2.67 -17.96 11.94
C ILE A 120 3.01 -18.40 13.37
N ARG A 121 2.16 -19.20 14.03
CA ARG A 121 2.44 -19.74 15.35
C ARG A 121 3.71 -20.60 15.42
N LYS A 122 4.02 -21.34 14.35
CA LYS A 122 5.19 -22.25 14.29
C LYS A 122 6.52 -21.53 14.00
N ILE A 123 6.50 -20.27 13.64
CA ILE A 123 7.72 -19.47 13.46
C ILE A 123 8.38 -19.28 14.82
N LYS A 124 9.64 -19.66 14.94
CA LYS A 124 10.40 -19.60 16.21
C LYS A 124 10.86 -18.18 16.52
N ALA A 125 11.35 -17.47 15.50
CA ALA A 125 11.84 -16.10 15.66
C ALA A 125 10.72 -15.12 16.06
N PRO A 126 11.06 -14.03 16.76
CA PRO A 126 10.15 -12.91 17.01
C PRO A 126 9.56 -12.37 15.71
N ILE A 127 8.28 -12.02 15.76
CA ILE A 127 7.54 -11.53 14.60
C ILE A 127 7.26 -10.04 14.74
N VAL A 128 7.62 -9.28 13.70
CA VAL A 128 7.13 -7.93 13.47
C VAL A 128 6.12 -7.98 12.31
N TRP A 129 4.85 -7.71 12.60
CA TRP A 129 3.81 -7.73 11.56
C TRP A 129 3.45 -6.31 11.11
N THR A 130 3.94 -5.92 9.95
CA THR A 130 3.56 -4.66 9.30
C THR A 130 2.21 -4.84 8.60
N ILE A 131 1.14 -4.27 9.18
CA ILE A 131 -0.23 -4.48 8.74
C ILE A 131 -0.61 -3.49 7.64
N HIS A 132 -0.93 -4.00 6.44
CA HIS A 132 -1.31 -3.17 5.29
C HIS A 132 -2.82 -3.10 5.06
N ASP A 133 -3.57 -4.06 5.59
CA ASP A 133 -5.02 -4.18 5.47
C ASP A 133 -5.63 -4.79 6.73
N HIS A 134 -6.93 -5.06 6.72
CA HIS A 134 -7.65 -5.58 7.89
C HIS A 134 -7.52 -7.09 8.07
N TRP A 135 -7.00 -7.82 7.09
CA TRP A 135 -6.95 -9.28 7.14
C TRP A 135 -6.30 -9.83 8.43
N PRO A 136 -5.21 -9.27 8.96
CA PRO A 136 -4.56 -9.80 10.16
C PRO A 136 -5.50 -9.88 11.37
N PHE A 137 -6.41 -8.93 11.52
CA PHE A 137 -7.30 -8.82 12.68
C PHE A 137 -8.80 -8.89 12.34
N SER A 138 -9.15 -9.20 11.09
CA SER A 138 -10.52 -9.40 10.64
C SER A 138 -10.90 -10.88 10.55
N ASN A 139 -12.14 -11.14 10.19
CA ASN A 139 -12.68 -12.46 9.85
C ASN A 139 -12.27 -12.97 8.45
N GLY A 140 -11.22 -12.42 7.85
CA GLY A 140 -10.75 -12.77 6.50
C GLY A 140 -10.95 -11.68 5.46
N TYR A 141 -11.57 -10.56 5.81
CA TYR A 141 -11.68 -9.40 4.93
C TYR A 141 -10.36 -8.61 4.88
N HIS A 142 -9.96 -8.25 3.66
CA HIS A 142 -8.83 -7.34 3.42
C HIS A 142 -9.23 -5.89 3.59
N VAL A 143 -10.45 -5.57 3.15
CA VAL A 143 -11.05 -4.25 3.22
C VAL A 143 -12.45 -4.44 3.81
N PRO A 144 -12.85 -3.70 4.86
CA PRO A 144 -14.22 -3.76 5.36
C PRO A 144 -15.19 -3.48 4.21
N SER A 145 -16.28 -4.23 4.16
CA SER A 145 -17.38 -3.89 3.25
C SER A 145 -18.02 -2.61 3.76
N TYR A 146 -17.57 -1.46 3.26
CA TYR A 146 -18.40 -0.28 3.33
C TYR A 146 -19.53 -0.47 2.31
N HIS A 147 -20.73 -0.69 2.78
CA HIS A 147 -21.88 -0.44 1.95
C HIS A 147 -21.82 1.06 1.59
N LEU A 148 -22.14 1.37 0.33
CA LEU A 148 -22.23 2.77 -0.16
C LEU A 148 -23.22 3.62 0.66
N ASP A 149 -23.97 2.99 1.55
CA ASP A 149 -24.96 3.59 2.49
C ASP A 149 -24.37 3.92 3.88
N GLY A 150 -23.06 3.76 4.08
CA GLY A 150 -22.37 4.04 5.34
C GLY A 150 -22.64 3.04 6.47
N THR A 151 -23.35 1.95 6.20
CA THR A 151 -23.59 0.91 7.21
C THR A 151 -22.36 -0.01 7.30
N ASN A 152 -21.71 0.02 8.45
CA ASN A 152 -20.63 -0.90 8.79
C ASN A 152 -21.23 -2.30 9.05
N ASP A 153 -20.90 -3.27 8.23
CA ASP A 153 -21.18 -4.68 8.51
C ASP A 153 -20.17 -5.24 9.54
N SER A 154 -19.91 -4.42 10.58
CA SER A 154 -19.01 -4.79 11.67
C SER A 154 -19.61 -5.86 12.61
N SER A 155 -20.92 -6.12 12.49
CA SER A 155 -21.63 -7.04 13.38
C SER A 155 -21.34 -8.52 13.10
N ASP A 156 -21.01 -8.88 11.86
CA ASP A 156 -20.74 -10.27 11.47
C ASP A 156 -19.28 -10.73 11.69
N VAL A 157 -18.36 -9.79 11.85
CA VAL A 157 -16.92 -10.09 11.91
C VAL A 157 -16.55 -10.87 13.18
N LYS A 158 -17.21 -10.61 14.30
CA LYS A 158 -16.82 -11.12 15.62
C LYS A 158 -17.37 -12.51 15.98
N LYS A 159 -18.28 -13.08 15.19
CA LYS A 159 -19.03 -14.28 15.62
C LYS A 159 -18.64 -15.58 14.90
N THR A 160 -17.79 -15.54 13.88
CA THR A 160 -17.49 -16.74 13.12
C THR A 160 -16.51 -17.66 13.85
N LEU A 161 -16.67 -18.98 13.63
CA LEU A 161 -15.74 -19.99 14.14
C LEU A 161 -14.30 -19.72 13.66
N TRP A 162 -14.14 -19.21 12.43
CA TRP A 162 -12.84 -18.85 11.89
C TRP A 162 -12.15 -17.73 12.67
N PHE A 163 -12.86 -16.67 13.02
CA PHE A 163 -12.30 -15.57 13.83
C PHE A 163 -11.85 -16.05 15.22
N LYS A 164 -12.70 -16.85 15.88
CA LYS A 164 -12.36 -17.44 17.19
C LYS A 164 -11.13 -18.34 17.12
N TYR A 165 -11.05 -19.17 16.08
CA TYR A 165 -9.88 -20.02 15.83
C TYR A 165 -8.62 -19.18 15.58
N LYS A 166 -8.70 -18.14 14.74
CA LYS A 166 -7.59 -17.23 14.46
C LYS A 166 -7.09 -16.54 15.72
N LYS A 167 -8.00 -15.97 16.53
CA LYS A 167 -7.69 -15.36 17.82
C LYS A 167 -6.99 -16.37 18.74
N TRP A 168 -7.56 -17.55 18.87
CA TRP A 168 -6.97 -18.61 19.73
C TRP A 168 -5.58 -19.02 19.26
N ILE A 169 -5.35 -19.24 17.97
CA ILE A 169 -4.02 -19.63 17.46
C ILE A 169 -2.99 -18.51 17.65
N LEU A 170 -3.34 -17.26 17.37
CA LEU A 170 -2.41 -16.14 17.49
C LEU A 170 -2.11 -15.79 18.95
N SER A 171 -2.99 -16.11 19.90
CA SER A 171 -2.72 -15.92 21.34
C SER A 171 -1.56 -16.78 21.88
N PHE A 172 -1.12 -17.80 21.14
CA PHE A 172 0.09 -18.57 21.48
C PHE A 172 1.40 -17.94 20.98
N LYS A 173 1.33 -16.81 20.26
CA LYS A 173 2.51 -16.10 19.74
C LYS A 173 2.76 -14.82 20.54
N ASN A 174 3.43 -14.97 21.70
CA ASN A 174 3.67 -13.88 22.64
C ASN A 174 4.70 -12.86 22.15
N ASP A 175 5.61 -13.25 21.26
CA ASP A 175 6.67 -12.45 20.65
C ASP A 175 6.25 -11.83 19.32
N LEU A 176 5.00 -11.38 19.22
CA LEU A 176 4.44 -10.71 18.07
C LEU A 176 4.26 -9.22 18.35
N THR A 177 4.91 -8.40 17.55
CA THR A 177 4.81 -6.93 17.56
C THR A 177 4.09 -6.46 16.31
N VAL A 178 3.17 -5.51 16.45
CA VAL A 178 2.39 -4.93 15.35
C VAL A 178 3.00 -3.60 14.93
N VAL A 179 3.28 -3.45 13.63
CA VAL A 179 3.64 -2.17 13.02
C VAL A 179 2.53 -1.72 12.09
N SER A 180 2.09 -0.48 12.24
CA SER A 180 1.01 0.12 11.47
C SER A 180 1.53 1.27 10.61
N PRO A 181 1.32 1.25 9.29
CA PRO A 181 1.72 2.33 8.40
C PRO A 181 0.96 3.64 8.62
N SER A 182 -0.26 3.57 9.16
CA SER A 182 -1.05 4.74 9.58
C SER A 182 -1.55 4.59 11.01
N LYS A 183 -1.77 5.72 11.69
CA LYS A 183 -2.43 5.76 13.00
C LYS A 183 -3.85 5.20 12.91
N TRP A 184 -4.52 5.47 11.77
CA TRP A 184 -5.88 4.99 11.53
C TRP A 184 -5.98 3.46 11.65
N ILE A 185 -5.20 2.70 10.87
CA ILE A 185 -5.25 1.23 10.94
C ILE A 185 -4.67 0.71 12.25
N GLY A 186 -3.68 1.41 12.81
CA GLY A 186 -3.08 1.10 14.11
C GLY A 186 -4.10 1.15 15.24
N ASN A 187 -4.94 2.17 15.29
CA ASN A 187 -5.99 2.31 16.30
C ASN A 187 -7.04 1.19 16.16
N ILE A 188 -7.42 0.83 14.93
CA ILE A 188 -8.36 -0.27 14.70
C ILE A 188 -7.74 -1.61 15.12
N ALA A 189 -6.49 -1.87 14.75
CA ALA A 189 -5.78 -3.10 15.13
C ALA A 189 -5.62 -3.22 16.65
N LYS A 190 -5.22 -2.13 17.33
CA LYS A 190 -5.07 -2.08 18.79
C LYS A 190 -6.38 -2.31 19.53
N SER A 191 -7.50 -1.89 18.95
CA SER A 191 -8.84 -2.12 19.50
C SER A 191 -9.40 -3.51 19.15
N SER A 192 -8.70 -4.28 18.31
CA SER A 192 -9.16 -5.61 17.91
C SER A 192 -8.87 -6.64 18.99
N GLU A 193 -9.78 -7.61 19.18
CA GLU A 193 -9.59 -8.71 20.12
C GLU A 193 -8.37 -9.62 19.79
N ILE A 194 -7.81 -9.50 18.58
CA ILE A 194 -6.64 -10.30 18.15
C ILE A 194 -5.35 -9.65 18.64
N PHE A 195 -5.25 -8.32 18.56
CA PHE A 195 -4.00 -7.61 18.81
C PHE A 195 -4.00 -6.69 20.04
N GLU A 196 -5.09 -6.66 20.81
CA GLU A 196 -5.24 -5.77 21.99
C GLU A 196 -4.11 -5.91 23.03
N LEU A 197 -3.47 -7.09 23.11
CA LEU A 197 -2.41 -7.38 24.05
C LEU A 197 -0.99 -7.29 23.47
N ASN A 198 -0.86 -6.99 22.17
CA ASN A 198 0.45 -6.91 21.52
C ASN A 198 1.06 -5.50 21.65
N ASP A 199 2.38 -5.42 21.52
CA ASP A 199 3.07 -4.13 21.34
C ASP A 199 2.71 -3.52 19.97
N HIS A 200 2.36 -2.22 19.94
CA HIS A 200 1.99 -1.49 18.74
C HIS A 200 2.93 -0.34 18.48
N TYR A 201 3.42 -0.26 17.23
CA TYR A 201 4.27 0.83 16.75
C TYR A 201 3.64 1.44 15.49
N HIS A 202 3.72 2.77 15.39
CA HIS A 202 3.35 3.49 14.19
C HIS A 202 4.62 3.83 13.41
N ILE A 203 4.86 3.13 12.32
CA ILE A 203 5.99 3.39 11.41
C ILE A 203 5.42 3.39 9.98
N PRO A 204 5.29 4.58 9.37
CA PRO A 204 4.84 4.72 7.99
C PRO A 204 5.71 3.96 6.98
N ASN A 205 5.14 3.72 5.81
CA ASN A 205 5.88 3.10 4.72
C ASN A 205 7.05 3.98 4.27
N LEU A 206 8.24 3.40 4.04
CA LEU A 206 9.37 4.16 3.54
C LEU A 206 9.07 4.77 2.16
N PRO A 207 9.41 6.05 1.91
CA PRO A 207 9.29 6.67 0.61
C PRO A 207 10.27 6.09 -0.40
N LYS A 208 9.97 6.21 -1.68
CA LYS A 208 10.95 5.92 -2.74
C LYS A 208 11.92 7.09 -2.89
N LYS A 209 13.22 6.84 -2.81
CA LYS A 209 14.26 7.87 -2.91
C LYS A 209 14.21 8.68 -4.22
N ASN A 210 13.78 8.08 -5.33
CA ASN A 210 13.67 8.80 -6.61
C ASN A 210 12.62 9.91 -6.59
N TYR A 211 11.53 9.79 -5.80
CA TYR A 211 10.58 10.90 -5.61
C TYR A 211 11.14 11.97 -4.68
N LEU A 212 11.88 11.56 -3.65
CA LEU A 212 12.55 12.51 -2.75
C LEU A 212 13.68 13.27 -3.45
N ASN A 213 14.36 12.68 -4.41
CA ASN A 213 15.43 13.30 -5.19
C ASN A 213 14.90 14.09 -6.39
N PHE A 214 13.59 14.06 -6.66
CA PHE A 214 12.98 14.82 -7.74
C PHE A 214 13.07 16.32 -7.47
N ASN A 215 13.51 17.10 -8.47
CA ASN A 215 13.53 18.55 -8.35
C ASN A 215 12.13 19.12 -8.52
N HIS A 216 11.41 19.26 -7.42
CA HIS A 216 10.01 19.70 -7.39
C HIS A 216 9.82 21.19 -7.79
N LEU A 217 10.88 21.99 -7.73
CA LEU A 217 10.88 23.39 -8.15
C LEU A 217 11.18 23.57 -9.64
N ALA A 218 11.56 22.49 -10.34
CA ALA A 218 11.75 22.54 -11.77
C ALA A 218 10.46 22.90 -12.49
N ASP A 219 10.59 23.61 -13.61
CA ASP A 219 9.45 23.89 -14.49
C ASP A 219 8.74 22.59 -14.89
N LYS A 220 7.44 22.47 -14.59
CA LYS A 220 6.60 21.33 -14.95
C LYS A 220 6.67 20.98 -16.43
N ASN A 221 6.94 21.99 -17.29
CA ASN A 221 7.11 21.78 -18.72
C ASN A 221 8.34 20.93 -19.05
N ILE A 222 9.35 20.87 -18.18
CA ILE A 222 10.49 19.96 -18.34
C ILE A 222 9.98 18.51 -18.22
N SER A 223 9.19 18.20 -17.20
CA SER A 223 8.59 16.87 -17.02
C SER A 223 7.65 16.52 -18.17
N LYS A 224 6.82 17.48 -18.64
CA LYS A 224 5.95 17.28 -19.82
C LYS A 224 6.75 16.93 -21.08
N LYS A 225 7.88 17.63 -21.30
CA LYS A 225 8.79 17.32 -22.42
C LYS A 225 9.41 15.94 -22.30
N VAL A 226 9.92 15.57 -21.12
CA VAL A 226 10.49 14.24 -20.88
C VAL A 226 9.48 13.13 -21.15
N LEU A 227 8.23 13.28 -20.70
CA LEU A 227 7.16 12.31 -20.95
C LEU A 227 6.85 12.18 -22.45
N LYS A 228 6.86 13.29 -23.19
CA LYS A 228 6.68 13.31 -24.65
C LYS A 228 7.85 12.63 -25.38
N GLU A 229 9.10 12.98 -25.05
CA GLU A 229 10.31 12.41 -25.65
C GLU A 229 10.43 10.91 -25.43
N LYS A 230 9.98 10.43 -24.26
CA LYS A 230 9.91 8.99 -23.96
C LYS A 230 8.69 8.28 -24.55
N ASN A 231 7.88 8.95 -25.36
CA ASN A 231 6.64 8.43 -25.98
C ASN A 231 5.65 7.87 -24.96
N ILE A 232 5.53 8.49 -23.79
CA ILE A 232 4.63 8.07 -22.72
C ILE A 232 3.28 8.78 -22.88
N VAL A 233 3.29 10.10 -22.89
CA VAL A 233 2.11 10.94 -23.09
C VAL A 233 2.54 12.32 -23.58
N ASN A 234 1.72 12.94 -24.41
CA ASN A 234 1.88 14.33 -24.83
C ASN A 234 0.90 15.20 -24.05
N LEU A 235 1.38 15.86 -23.00
CA LEU A 235 0.60 16.76 -22.17
C LEU A 235 0.71 18.20 -22.71
N PRO A 236 -0.39 18.97 -22.71
CA PRO A 236 -0.37 20.35 -23.19
C PRO A 236 0.48 21.24 -22.30
N ILE A 237 1.29 22.12 -22.91
CA ILE A 237 2.20 23.02 -22.19
C ILE A 237 1.43 24.22 -21.61
N ASP A 238 0.40 24.64 -22.32
CA ASP A 238 -0.43 25.82 -22.01
C ASP A 238 -1.57 25.57 -21.03
N LYS A 239 -1.83 24.30 -20.68
CA LYS A 239 -2.87 23.93 -19.73
C LYS A 239 -2.30 23.43 -18.40
N LYS A 240 -3.00 23.69 -17.29
CA LYS A 240 -2.73 23.01 -16.01
C LYS A 240 -3.13 21.54 -16.13
N VAL A 241 -2.32 20.66 -15.54
CA VAL A 241 -2.52 19.21 -15.57
C VAL A 241 -3.01 18.70 -14.22
N ILE A 242 -4.15 18.05 -14.24
CA ILE A 242 -4.72 17.34 -13.10
C ILE A 242 -4.51 15.86 -13.35
N SER A 243 -3.81 15.19 -12.46
CA SER A 243 -3.50 13.77 -12.63
C SER A 243 -4.27 12.89 -11.68
N PHE A 244 -4.75 11.78 -12.20
CA PHE A 244 -5.29 10.65 -11.43
C PHE A 244 -4.60 9.38 -11.89
N GLY A 245 -4.14 8.59 -10.95
CA GLY A 245 -3.52 7.33 -11.30
C GLY A 245 -3.27 6.41 -10.12
N ALA A 246 -3.30 5.14 -10.44
CA ALA A 246 -3.05 4.05 -9.52
C ALA A 246 -2.63 2.81 -10.31
N MET A 247 -2.37 1.71 -9.62
CA MET A 247 -2.36 0.41 -10.26
C MET A 247 -3.81 -0.01 -10.52
N ASN A 248 -4.16 -0.32 -11.77
CA ASN A 248 -5.51 -0.64 -12.23
C ASN A 248 -6.56 0.46 -11.94
N PRO A 249 -6.32 1.71 -12.35
CA PRO A 249 -7.12 2.86 -11.92
C PRO A 249 -8.60 2.77 -12.34
N ILE A 250 -8.90 1.99 -13.36
CA ILE A 250 -10.25 1.83 -13.93
C ILE A 250 -10.91 0.54 -13.42
N SER A 251 -10.20 -0.57 -13.46
CA SER A 251 -10.75 -1.89 -13.10
C SER A 251 -10.84 -2.11 -11.60
N ASP A 252 -10.01 -1.44 -10.79
CA ASP A 252 -10.12 -1.43 -9.34
C ASP A 252 -11.09 -0.35 -8.86
N LYS A 253 -12.33 -0.75 -8.59
CA LYS A 253 -13.39 0.16 -8.11
C LYS A 253 -12.98 0.95 -6.86
N ASN A 254 -12.10 0.39 -6.01
CA ASN A 254 -11.63 1.08 -4.82
C ASN A 254 -10.87 2.38 -5.14
N LYS A 255 -10.39 2.55 -6.38
CA LYS A 255 -9.67 3.76 -6.79
C LYS A 255 -10.58 4.96 -7.11
N GLY A 256 -11.90 4.75 -7.22
CA GLY A 256 -12.90 5.81 -7.28
C GLY A 256 -12.90 6.60 -8.59
N PHE A 257 -12.60 5.95 -9.73
CA PHE A 257 -12.67 6.61 -11.04
C PHE A 257 -14.07 7.18 -11.32
N ASP A 258 -15.11 6.51 -10.87
CA ASP A 258 -16.50 6.95 -10.99
C ASP A 258 -16.76 8.25 -10.19
N LEU A 259 -16.21 8.39 -8.99
CA LEU A 259 -16.30 9.61 -8.20
C LEU A 259 -15.49 10.76 -8.81
N LEU A 260 -14.29 10.44 -9.35
CA LEU A 260 -13.53 11.41 -10.12
C LEU A 260 -14.31 11.92 -11.33
N HIS A 261 -14.91 11.02 -12.11
CA HIS A 261 -15.69 11.40 -13.29
C HIS A 261 -16.85 12.35 -12.91
N LYS A 262 -17.62 12.03 -11.89
CA LYS A 262 -18.71 12.89 -11.40
C LYS A 262 -18.22 14.27 -10.96
N ALA A 263 -17.10 14.31 -10.20
CA ALA A 263 -16.47 15.56 -9.79
C ALA A 263 -15.95 16.36 -10.99
N TRP A 264 -15.34 15.67 -11.96
CA TRP A 264 -14.80 16.30 -13.20
C TRP A 264 -15.86 17.01 -14.00
N MET A 265 -17.06 16.44 -14.11
CA MET A 265 -18.20 17.09 -14.81
C MET A 265 -18.65 18.41 -14.16
N LYS A 266 -18.22 18.68 -12.93
CA LYS A 266 -18.51 19.92 -12.18
C LYS A 266 -17.37 20.94 -12.23
N VAL A 267 -16.26 20.59 -12.92
CA VAL A 267 -15.10 21.46 -13.11
C VAL A 267 -15.16 22.05 -14.53
N ASP A 268 -14.98 23.37 -14.68
CA ASP A 268 -14.82 23.98 -16.02
C ASP A 268 -13.46 23.57 -16.59
N SER A 269 -13.49 22.55 -17.44
CA SER A 269 -12.28 21.88 -17.95
C SER A 269 -11.58 22.58 -19.10
N LYS A 270 -12.08 23.72 -19.61
CA LYS A 270 -11.52 24.39 -20.82
C LYS A 270 -10.03 24.70 -20.72
N ASN A 271 -9.57 25.07 -19.52
CA ASN A 271 -8.18 25.47 -19.25
C ASN A 271 -7.36 24.37 -18.58
N PHE A 272 -7.90 23.17 -18.46
CA PHE A 272 -7.28 22.06 -17.74
C PHE A 272 -7.17 20.83 -18.64
N CYS A 273 -6.20 19.96 -18.31
CA CYS A 273 -6.05 18.65 -18.91
C CYS A 273 -6.12 17.60 -17.80
N LEU A 274 -7.05 16.66 -17.92
CA LEU A 274 -7.05 15.47 -17.04
C LEU A 274 -6.11 14.43 -17.60
N HIS A 275 -5.14 14.01 -16.80
CA HIS A 275 -4.20 12.95 -17.14
C HIS A 275 -4.51 11.69 -16.32
N LEU A 276 -4.90 10.62 -16.98
CA LEU A 276 -5.18 9.31 -16.42
C LEU A 276 -3.98 8.39 -16.66
N PHE A 277 -3.28 7.97 -15.61
CA PHE A 277 -2.10 7.12 -15.73
C PHE A 277 -2.23 5.80 -14.97
N GLY A 278 -1.41 4.82 -15.34
CA GLY A 278 -1.51 3.46 -14.80
C GLY A 278 -2.52 2.58 -15.55
N ILE A 279 -2.92 3.00 -16.74
CA ILE A 279 -3.80 2.26 -17.65
C ILE A 279 -3.13 0.94 -18.05
N ASN A 280 -3.88 -0.17 -18.06
CA ASN A 280 -3.32 -1.50 -18.31
C ASN A 280 -3.24 -1.86 -19.79
N ASN A 281 -4.21 -1.44 -20.58
CA ASN A 281 -4.36 -1.83 -21.97
C ASN A 281 -5.11 -0.76 -22.79
N ASN A 282 -5.16 -0.96 -24.11
CA ASN A 282 -5.81 -0.04 -25.01
C ASN A 282 -7.33 0.05 -24.80
N ASP A 283 -7.98 -1.02 -24.36
CA ASP A 283 -9.43 -1.03 -24.12
C ASP A 283 -9.81 -0.11 -22.97
N GLU A 284 -9.02 -0.12 -21.87
CA GLU A 284 -9.18 0.85 -20.78
C GLU A 284 -8.92 2.29 -21.26
N ALA A 285 -7.93 2.52 -22.13
CA ALA A 285 -7.65 3.84 -22.67
C ALA A 285 -8.80 4.35 -23.55
N ILE A 286 -9.38 3.48 -24.38
CA ILE A 286 -10.56 3.80 -25.21
C ILE A 286 -11.77 4.07 -24.30
N TYR A 287 -11.99 3.26 -23.28
CA TYR A 287 -13.07 3.46 -22.32
C TYR A 287 -12.96 4.84 -21.64
N CYS A 288 -11.76 5.21 -21.18
CA CYS A 288 -11.53 6.53 -20.57
C CYS A 288 -11.87 7.68 -21.53
N LYS A 289 -11.45 7.58 -22.79
CA LYS A 289 -11.72 8.60 -23.82
C LYS A 289 -13.20 8.69 -24.18
N ASN A 290 -13.94 7.59 -24.13
CA ASN A 290 -15.38 7.62 -24.36
C ASN A 290 -16.14 8.34 -23.24
N ILE A 291 -15.61 8.29 -22.00
CA ILE A 291 -16.22 8.93 -20.84
C ILE A 291 -15.73 10.37 -20.67
N ILE A 292 -14.45 10.62 -20.90
CA ILE A 292 -13.80 11.94 -20.81
C ILE A 292 -12.96 12.14 -22.09
N PRO A 293 -13.56 12.67 -23.16
CA PRO A 293 -12.95 12.71 -24.50
C PRO A 293 -11.58 13.40 -24.55
N ASP A 294 -11.40 14.45 -23.76
CA ASP A 294 -10.16 15.26 -23.72
C ASP A 294 -9.13 14.75 -22.71
N ALA A 295 -9.37 13.60 -22.06
CA ALA A 295 -8.41 13.04 -21.13
C ALA A 295 -7.18 12.49 -21.85
N ALA A 296 -6.00 12.87 -21.36
CA ALA A 296 -4.75 12.24 -21.74
C ALA A 296 -4.60 10.91 -20.96
N THR A 297 -4.26 9.83 -21.63
CA THR A 297 -4.08 8.51 -21.00
C THR A 297 -2.66 8.00 -21.18
N SER A 298 -2.12 7.32 -20.16
CA SER A 298 -0.79 6.73 -20.28
C SER A 298 -0.63 5.42 -19.50
N PHE A 299 0.22 4.55 -20.07
CA PHE A 299 0.71 3.33 -19.44
C PHE A 299 1.95 3.70 -18.64
N VAL A 300 1.82 3.85 -17.32
CA VAL A 300 2.96 4.29 -16.51
C VAL A 300 3.85 3.11 -16.12
N ARG A 301 5.13 3.24 -16.47
CA ARG A 301 6.20 2.38 -15.96
C ARG A 301 6.80 3.01 -14.70
N SER A 302 7.18 2.18 -13.74
CA SER A 302 7.74 2.63 -12.44
C SER A 302 8.95 3.56 -12.55
N SER A 303 9.68 3.50 -13.67
CA SER A 303 10.89 4.31 -13.91
C SER A 303 10.64 5.78 -14.22
N ILE A 304 9.39 6.19 -14.49
CA ILE A 304 9.02 7.55 -14.89
C ILE A 304 7.87 8.14 -14.07
N CYS A 305 7.54 7.50 -12.95
CA CYS A 305 6.44 7.99 -12.10
C CYS A 305 6.74 9.38 -11.50
N ALA A 306 8.00 9.69 -11.20
CA ALA A 306 8.37 11.00 -10.66
C ALA A 306 8.10 12.12 -11.66
N GLU A 307 8.43 11.92 -12.94
CA GLU A 307 8.13 12.85 -14.02
C GLU A 307 6.63 12.98 -14.26
N THR A 308 5.86 11.90 -14.09
CA THR A 308 4.41 11.93 -14.21
C THR A 308 3.79 12.82 -13.14
N TYR A 309 4.17 12.66 -11.88
CA TYR A 309 3.76 13.60 -10.83
C TYR A 309 4.35 15.00 -11.08
N GLY A 310 5.63 15.10 -11.48
CA GLY A 310 6.29 16.35 -11.77
C GLY A 310 5.62 17.20 -12.85
N ALA A 311 4.96 16.56 -13.81
CA ALA A 311 4.20 17.25 -14.86
C ALA A 311 2.83 17.78 -14.39
N SER A 312 2.38 17.38 -13.19
CA SER A 312 1.05 17.71 -12.66
C SER A 312 1.05 19.03 -11.91
N ASP A 313 -0.07 19.74 -11.94
CA ASP A 313 -0.35 20.87 -11.06
C ASP A 313 -1.10 20.40 -9.79
N LEU A 314 -1.82 19.30 -9.91
CA LEU A 314 -2.64 18.70 -8.88
C LEU A 314 -2.75 17.20 -9.12
N VAL A 315 -2.78 16.42 -8.04
CA VAL A 315 -3.11 14.98 -8.07
C VAL A 315 -4.42 14.76 -7.32
N VAL A 316 -5.33 13.97 -7.91
CA VAL A 316 -6.60 13.60 -7.26
C VAL A 316 -6.55 12.13 -6.89
N VAL A 317 -6.93 11.83 -5.64
CA VAL A 317 -6.98 10.46 -5.10
C VAL A 317 -8.35 10.20 -4.49
N PRO A 318 -9.36 9.87 -5.30
CA PRO A 318 -10.75 9.74 -4.88
C PRO A 318 -11.10 8.33 -4.42
N SER A 319 -10.14 7.62 -3.81
CA SER A 319 -10.32 6.23 -3.39
C SER A 319 -11.47 6.09 -2.38
N TYR A 320 -12.17 4.94 -2.45
CA TYR A 320 -13.19 4.59 -1.46
C TYR A 320 -12.57 4.20 -0.12
N GLN A 321 -11.36 3.62 -0.15
CA GLN A 321 -10.64 3.26 1.07
C GLN A 321 -9.13 3.29 0.85
N GLU A 322 -8.41 3.81 1.83
CA GLU A 322 -6.94 3.80 1.89
C GLU A 322 -6.48 3.56 3.33
N ASN A 323 -5.39 2.83 3.50
CA ASN A 323 -4.66 2.77 4.76
C ASN A 323 -3.74 4.00 4.88
N LEU A 324 -2.69 4.03 4.07
CA LEU A 324 -1.81 5.18 3.84
C LEU A 324 -1.50 5.20 2.34
N SER A 325 -2.11 6.15 1.62
CA SER A 325 -2.07 6.13 0.16
C SER A 325 -0.68 6.38 -0.41
N ASN A 326 -0.12 5.39 -1.11
CA ASN A 326 1.16 5.58 -1.80
C ASN A 326 1.07 6.69 -2.87
N SER A 327 -0.07 6.85 -3.56
CA SER A 327 -0.23 7.89 -4.59
C SER A 327 -0.20 9.29 -3.99
N ILE A 328 -0.82 9.50 -2.82
CA ILE A 328 -0.72 10.76 -2.07
C ILE A 328 0.74 11.00 -1.67
N TYR A 329 1.35 10.00 -1.06
CA TYR A 329 2.71 10.06 -0.57
C TYR A 329 3.72 10.41 -1.69
N GLU A 330 3.61 9.77 -2.84
CA GLU A 330 4.47 9.98 -4.01
C GLU A 330 4.24 11.37 -4.64
N ALA A 331 2.97 11.82 -4.74
CA ALA A 331 2.64 13.16 -5.25
C ALA A 331 3.21 14.26 -4.35
N LEU A 332 2.95 14.20 -3.05
CA LEU A 332 3.50 15.15 -2.08
C LEU A 332 5.04 15.13 -2.06
N SER A 333 5.67 13.95 -2.20
CA SER A 333 7.12 13.82 -2.35
C SER A 333 7.67 14.57 -3.57
N CYS A 334 6.88 14.68 -4.63
CA CYS A 334 7.21 15.47 -5.82
C CYS A 334 6.76 16.94 -5.71
N GLY A 335 6.34 17.40 -4.53
CA GLY A 335 5.84 18.75 -4.31
C GLY A 335 4.52 19.03 -5.03
N ARG A 336 3.68 18.01 -5.23
CA ARG A 336 2.38 18.20 -5.88
C ARG A 336 1.27 18.18 -4.84
N PRO A 337 0.45 19.24 -4.73
CA PRO A 337 -0.70 19.24 -3.85
C PRO A 337 -1.68 18.14 -4.26
N VAL A 338 -2.39 17.60 -3.27
CA VAL A 338 -3.31 16.49 -3.49
C VAL A 338 -4.72 16.88 -3.04
N VAL A 339 -5.72 16.44 -3.81
CA VAL A 339 -7.12 16.43 -3.39
C VAL A 339 -7.56 14.97 -3.20
N ALA A 340 -8.02 14.65 -2.00
CA ALA A 340 -8.46 13.31 -1.65
C ALA A 340 -9.64 13.37 -0.66
N PHE A 341 -10.37 12.27 -0.49
CA PHE A 341 -11.34 12.18 0.59
C PHE A 341 -10.67 12.04 1.96
N ASP A 342 -11.28 12.58 3.00
CA ASP A 342 -10.88 12.41 4.40
C ASP A 342 -11.28 11.03 4.90
N ILE A 343 -10.51 10.02 4.47
CA ILE A 343 -10.71 8.61 4.79
C ILE A 343 -9.40 7.95 5.18
N GLY A 344 -9.48 6.94 6.04
CA GLY A 344 -8.31 6.15 6.43
C GLY A 344 -7.19 7.01 7.00
N GLY A 345 -5.97 6.81 6.52
CA GLY A 345 -4.78 7.60 6.89
C GLY A 345 -4.49 8.78 5.96
N ASN A 346 -5.42 9.21 5.09
CA ASN A 346 -5.19 10.33 4.17
C ASN A 346 -4.92 11.65 4.91
N ASN A 347 -5.57 11.86 6.07
CA ASN A 347 -5.37 13.04 6.92
C ASN A 347 -4.05 13.05 7.68
N GLU A 348 -3.29 11.98 7.64
CA GLU A 348 -1.92 11.96 8.16
C GLU A 348 -0.92 12.56 7.14
N LEU A 349 -1.27 12.50 5.85
CA LEU A 349 -0.46 12.99 4.73
C LEU A 349 -0.89 14.39 4.29
N ILE A 350 -2.19 14.67 4.29
CA ILE A 350 -2.76 15.93 3.80
C ILE A 350 -3.20 16.79 4.99
N ASP A 351 -2.55 17.93 5.15
CA ASP A 351 -3.00 19.01 6.01
C ASP A 351 -3.95 19.89 5.19
N HIS A 352 -5.26 19.83 5.52
CA HIS A 352 -6.32 20.45 4.75
C HIS A 352 -6.05 21.96 4.51
N LYS A 353 -6.06 22.38 3.24
CA LYS A 353 -5.80 23.74 2.78
C LYS A 353 -4.39 24.28 3.07
N ILE A 354 -3.44 23.40 3.40
CA ILE A 354 -2.02 23.75 3.58
C ILE A 354 -1.16 23.12 2.49
N ASN A 355 -1.28 21.81 2.29
CA ASN A 355 -0.53 21.07 1.27
C ASN A 355 -1.42 20.31 0.28
N GLY A 356 -2.75 20.47 0.41
CA GLY A 356 -3.77 19.81 -0.38
C GLY A 356 -5.15 20.07 0.18
N TYR A 357 -6.13 19.30 -0.26
CA TYR A 357 -7.51 19.42 0.16
C TYR A 357 -8.09 18.06 0.55
N LEU A 358 -8.64 17.95 1.75
CA LEU A 358 -9.41 16.80 2.21
C LEU A 358 -10.89 17.09 1.99
N ALA A 359 -11.48 16.39 1.04
CA ALA A 359 -12.91 16.46 0.76
C ALA A 359 -13.68 15.52 1.69
N GLN A 360 -14.94 15.84 1.93
CA GLN A 360 -15.85 14.97 2.68
C GLN A 360 -15.93 13.59 2.02
N PRO A 361 -15.95 12.50 2.79
CA PRO A 361 -15.95 11.15 2.26
C PRO A 361 -17.07 10.93 1.22
N TYR A 362 -16.67 10.55 0.02
CA TYR A 362 -17.53 10.18 -1.12
C TYR A 362 -18.40 11.31 -1.68
N ASP A 363 -18.21 12.56 -1.24
CA ASP A 363 -18.87 13.72 -1.77
C ASP A 363 -18.15 14.25 -3.02
N GLU A 364 -18.72 13.97 -4.19
CA GLU A 364 -18.15 14.41 -5.47
C GLU A 364 -18.26 15.93 -5.69
N GLU A 365 -19.18 16.62 -4.99
CA GLU A 365 -19.27 18.08 -5.03
C GLU A 365 -18.10 18.72 -4.28
N ASP A 366 -17.82 18.21 -3.07
CA ASP A 366 -16.71 18.71 -2.27
C ASP A 366 -15.36 18.31 -2.88
N LEU A 367 -15.27 17.15 -3.54
CA LEU A 367 -14.10 16.77 -4.34
C LEU A 367 -13.84 17.77 -5.48
N ALA A 368 -14.90 18.18 -6.18
CA ALA A 368 -14.81 19.21 -7.23
C ALA A 368 -14.41 20.58 -6.65
N ASN A 369 -14.95 20.95 -5.50
CA ASN A 369 -14.58 22.17 -4.78
C ASN A 369 -13.09 22.17 -4.39
N GLY A 370 -12.57 21.04 -3.92
CA GLY A 370 -11.16 20.86 -3.62
C GLY A 370 -10.27 21.04 -4.85
N ILE A 371 -10.67 20.46 -5.98
CA ILE A 371 -9.97 20.65 -7.26
C ILE A 371 -9.92 22.14 -7.65
N LYS A 372 -11.08 22.81 -7.61
CA LYS A 372 -11.18 24.26 -7.91
C LYS A 372 -10.33 25.09 -6.94
N TRP A 373 -10.35 24.75 -5.66
CA TRP A 373 -9.58 25.46 -4.64
C TRP A 373 -8.07 25.41 -4.92
N VAL A 374 -7.51 24.22 -5.20
CA VAL A 374 -6.07 24.07 -5.52
C VAL A 374 -5.71 24.82 -6.79
N LEU A 375 -6.54 24.69 -7.86
CA LEU A 375 -6.24 25.29 -9.15
C LEU A 375 -6.29 26.82 -9.13
N ASN A 376 -7.11 27.41 -8.23
CA ASN A 376 -7.28 28.86 -8.09
C ASN A 376 -6.49 29.44 -6.91
N TYR A 377 -5.63 28.62 -6.24
CA TYR A 377 -4.85 29.11 -5.12
C TYR A 377 -3.88 30.22 -5.57
N ALA A 378 -3.85 31.32 -4.82
CA ALA A 378 -3.12 32.55 -5.22
C ALA A 378 -1.61 32.35 -5.33
N ASN A 379 -1.05 31.47 -4.52
CA ASN A 379 0.39 31.15 -4.52
C ASN A 379 0.65 29.65 -4.72
N PRO A 380 0.57 29.12 -5.94
CA PRO A 380 0.77 27.68 -6.17
C PRO A 380 2.11 27.14 -5.66
N LYS A 381 3.18 27.94 -5.68
CA LYS A 381 4.50 27.53 -5.18
C LYS A 381 4.48 27.23 -3.68
N GLU A 382 3.73 27.97 -2.90
CA GLU A 382 3.57 27.73 -1.46
C GLU A 382 2.92 26.35 -1.20
N LEU A 383 1.88 26.00 -1.94
CA LEU A 383 1.29 24.66 -1.85
C LEU A 383 2.28 23.55 -2.22
N GLU A 384 3.09 23.78 -3.26
CA GLU A 384 4.11 22.83 -3.72
C GLU A 384 5.21 22.62 -2.68
N GLU A 385 5.67 23.72 -2.07
CA GLU A 385 6.66 23.69 -0.98
C GLU A 385 6.08 23.01 0.28
N ASN A 386 4.87 23.34 0.67
CA ASN A 386 4.18 22.73 1.80
C ASN A 386 3.99 21.22 1.59
N ALA A 387 3.58 20.82 0.40
CA ALA A 387 3.44 19.41 0.02
C ALA A 387 4.76 18.66 0.22
N ARG A 388 5.85 19.20 -0.29
CA ARG A 388 7.19 18.62 -0.16
C ARG A 388 7.68 18.59 1.28
N ASN A 389 7.54 19.72 1.99
CA ASN A 389 8.02 19.88 3.35
C ASN A 389 7.33 18.93 4.33
N LYS A 390 6.05 18.63 4.16
CA LYS A 390 5.33 17.63 4.94
C LYS A 390 6.06 16.29 4.91
N ILE A 391 6.41 15.82 3.70
CA ILE A 391 7.06 14.53 3.54
C ILE A 391 8.50 14.55 4.09
N LEU A 392 9.26 15.60 3.85
CA LEU A 392 10.63 15.69 4.34
C LEU A 392 10.73 15.74 5.86
N LYS A 393 9.77 16.39 6.51
CA LYS A 393 9.78 16.56 7.98
C LYS A 393 9.27 15.31 8.71
N GLU A 394 8.14 14.75 8.25
CA GLU A 394 7.43 13.74 9.03
C GLU A 394 7.63 12.32 8.48
N PHE A 395 8.08 12.19 7.23
CA PHE A 395 8.14 10.92 6.52
C PHE A 395 9.48 10.73 5.79
N SER A 396 10.57 11.25 6.33
CA SER A 396 11.89 11.09 5.68
C SER A 396 12.31 9.62 5.66
N HIS A 397 12.98 9.21 4.59
CA HIS A 397 13.41 7.82 4.43
C HIS A 397 14.34 7.37 5.55
N GLU A 398 15.26 8.23 5.92
CA GLU A 398 16.28 7.98 6.93
C GLU A 398 15.65 7.80 8.32
N HIS A 399 14.75 8.70 8.70
CA HIS A 399 14.05 8.64 9.99
C HIS A 399 13.21 7.35 10.13
N LEU A 400 12.37 7.06 9.12
CA LEU A 400 11.53 5.88 9.16
C LEU A 400 12.33 4.57 9.12
N LEU A 401 13.48 4.55 8.44
CA LEU A 401 14.36 3.40 8.47
C LEU A 401 15.01 3.24 9.85
N GLU A 402 15.42 4.33 10.48
CA GLU A 402 15.96 4.33 11.85
C GLU A 402 14.95 3.78 12.85
N ASP A 403 13.67 4.16 12.73
CA ASP A 403 12.60 3.63 13.57
C ASP A 403 12.49 2.09 13.43
N TYR A 404 12.54 1.55 12.20
CA TYR A 404 12.57 0.11 11.99
C TYR A 404 13.82 -0.55 12.60
N LEU A 405 15.00 0.04 12.43
CA LEU A 405 16.25 -0.50 12.96
C LEU A 405 16.25 -0.51 14.49
N ASN A 406 15.77 0.55 15.12
CA ASN A 406 15.65 0.67 16.57
C ASN A 406 14.65 -0.35 17.12
N LEU A 407 13.50 -0.52 16.46
CA LEU A 407 12.51 -1.53 16.81
C LEU A 407 13.12 -2.94 16.74
N PHE A 408 13.74 -3.29 15.61
CA PHE A 408 14.35 -4.60 15.41
C PHE A 408 15.46 -4.87 16.45
N ALA A 409 16.33 -3.89 16.72
CA ALA A 409 17.38 -4.02 17.73
C ALA A 409 16.80 -4.23 19.14
N SER A 410 15.69 -3.56 19.48
CA SER A 410 15.03 -3.70 20.78
C SER A 410 14.45 -5.10 20.98
N ILE A 411 13.84 -5.65 19.93
CA ILE A 411 13.25 -7.01 19.94
C ILE A 411 14.34 -8.07 20.09
N CYS A 412 15.43 -7.97 19.32
CA CYS A 412 16.57 -8.90 19.46
C CYS A 412 17.17 -8.90 20.85
N LYS A 413 17.26 -7.72 21.50
CA LYS A 413 17.77 -7.63 22.88
C LYS A 413 16.85 -8.31 23.89
N ARG A 414 15.53 -8.20 23.75
CA ARG A 414 14.55 -8.86 24.62
C ARG A 414 14.66 -10.39 24.50
N SER A 415 14.65 -10.91 23.27
CA SER A 415 14.76 -12.35 23.00
C SER A 415 16.03 -12.96 23.63
N ASN A 416 17.19 -12.31 23.45
CA ASN A 416 18.45 -12.78 24.04
C ASN A 416 18.47 -12.77 25.57
N ASN A 417 17.68 -11.92 26.22
CA ASN A 417 17.58 -11.88 27.69
C ASN A 417 16.64 -12.96 28.23
N GLU A 418 15.57 -13.28 27.51
CA GLU A 418 14.65 -14.37 27.90
C GLU A 418 15.31 -15.73 27.77
N ASP A 419 16.12 -15.97 26.74
CA ASP A 419 16.90 -17.21 26.58
C ASP A 419 17.91 -17.40 27.70
N LYS A 420 18.51 -16.32 28.25
CA LYS A 420 19.46 -16.40 29.37
C LYS A 420 18.80 -16.65 30.74
N GLN A 421 17.50 -16.35 30.88
CA GLN A 421 16.77 -16.60 32.12
C GLN A 421 16.16 -18.02 32.18
N THR A 422 16.14 -18.73 31.05
CA THR A 422 15.55 -20.06 30.90
C THR A 422 16.60 -21.19 31.00
N ILE A 423 17.90 -20.83 31.12
CA ILE A 423 19.03 -21.73 31.37
C ILE A 423 19.44 -21.65 32.85
#